data_7944d4ca91afacd873f90d667cbd4e71
#
_entry.id   7944d4ca91afacd873f90d667cbd4e71
#
_cell.length_a   1.000
_cell.length_b   1.000
_cell.length_c   1.000
_cell.angle_alpha   90.00
_cell.angle_beta   90.00
_cell.angle_gamma   90.00
#
_symmetry.space_group_name_H-M   'P 1'
#
loop_
_entity.id
_entity.type
_entity.pdbx_description
1 polymer ?
#
loop_
_entity_poly.entity_id
_entity_poly.type
_entity_poly.pdbx_seq_one_letter_code
_entity_poly.pdbx_strand_id
1 'polypeptide(L)'
;VCNTLLVANQSWDFSFFFILLLEIVISISTGVMLGLGLDFLIKRVRTILPMAILTIGFVVTKFSYHLTDYLEHAHGIGLKIEPLLICITAGFYIQNFSKNNKRFMISLDKVSLVIYTLFFSLTGASLNLEILQKSWLIALIIFFLRTIMLSTCTTTGAMIARDPAPQRYMYWLGFVAQAGVSLGFAHEIMRRFPAFGSELASIIIAVVAIDQLIGPVTFKYALEKCNETKEKITYRTLINQRTKRTES
;
A
#
# COMPACT_ATOMS: atom_id res chain seq x y z
N VAL A 1 -2.42 -17.56 6.98
CA VAL A 1 -1.51 -18.36 6.14
C VAL A 1 -0.50 -19.10 7.01
N CYS A 2 0.36 -18.41 7.78
CA CYS A 2 1.35 -19.09 8.64
C CYS A 2 0.73 -20.03 9.69
N ASN A 3 -0.40 -19.67 10.29
CA ASN A 3 -1.02 -20.49 11.32
C ASN A 3 -1.71 -21.73 10.76
N THR A 4 -2.29 -21.64 9.58
CA THR A 4 -2.89 -22.79 8.88
C THR A 4 -1.82 -23.77 8.40
N LEU A 5 -0.65 -23.29 7.99
CA LEU A 5 0.47 -24.14 7.62
C LEU A 5 1.15 -24.84 8.81
N LEU A 6 1.14 -24.22 10.00
CA LEU A 6 1.72 -24.81 11.22
C LEU A 6 0.75 -25.74 11.96
N VAL A 7 -0.56 -25.52 11.84
CA VAL A 7 -1.60 -26.39 12.40
C VAL A 7 -1.95 -27.53 11.45
N ALA A 8 -1.76 -27.35 10.15
CA ALA A 8 -1.89 -28.40 9.15
C ALA A 8 -0.66 -29.32 9.15
N ASN A 9 -0.56 -30.15 10.18
CA ASN A 9 0.38 -31.27 10.19
C ASN A 9 -0.07 -32.41 9.22
N GLN A 10 -1.04 -32.15 8.37
CA GLN A 10 -1.53 -33.10 7.38
C GLN A 10 -2.26 -32.41 6.24
N SER A 11 -1.83 -32.74 5.03
CA SER A 11 -2.47 -32.51 3.74
C SER A 11 -2.60 -31.03 3.29
N TRP A 12 -2.21 -30.82 2.07
CA TRP A 12 -2.51 -29.60 1.30
C TRP A 12 -4.04 -29.48 1.17
N ASP A 13 -4.67 -28.79 2.11
CA ASP A 13 -6.09 -28.57 2.11
C ASP A 13 -6.45 -27.58 0.97
N PHE A 14 -6.96 -28.11 -0.11
CA PHE A 14 -7.54 -27.32 -1.20
C PHE A 14 -8.59 -26.33 -0.70
N SER A 15 -9.23 -26.61 0.43
CA SER A 15 -10.18 -25.72 1.11
C SER A 15 -9.57 -24.37 1.48
N PHE A 16 -8.31 -24.33 1.93
CA PHE A 16 -7.62 -23.09 2.25
C PHE A 16 -7.41 -22.22 1.00
N PHE A 17 -6.98 -22.83 -0.10
CA PHE A 17 -6.78 -22.12 -1.36
C PHE A 17 -8.10 -21.55 -1.90
N PHE A 18 -9.17 -22.31 -1.74
CA PHE A 18 -10.51 -21.90 -2.14
C PHE A 18 -11.03 -20.72 -1.30
N ILE A 19 -10.85 -20.73 0.03
CA ILE A 19 -11.22 -19.62 0.91
C ILE A 19 -10.45 -18.36 0.55
N LEU A 20 -9.14 -18.44 0.33
CA LEU A 20 -8.31 -17.31 -0.06
C LEU A 20 -8.75 -16.72 -1.41
N LEU A 21 -9.09 -17.56 -2.37
CA LEU A 21 -9.58 -17.12 -3.68
C LEU A 21 -10.96 -16.44 -3.53
N LEU A 22 -11.83 -16.99 -2.67
CA LEU A 22 -13.13 -16.42 -2.35
C LEU A 22 -12.99 -15.03 -1.68
N GLU A 23 -12.04 -14.86 -0.75
CA GLU A 23 -11.73 -13.58 -0.11
C GLU A 23 -11.34 -12.50 -1.14
N ILE A 24 -10.48 -12.86 -2.08
CA ILE A 24 -10.05 -11.96 -3.15
C ILE A 24 -11.24 -11.60 -4.05
N VAL A 25 -12.04 -12.56 -4.47
CA VAL A 25 -13.20 -12.33 -5.35
C VAL A 25 -14.24 -11.44 -4.66
N ILE A 26 -14.55 -11.67 -3.39
CA ILE A 26 -15.49 -10.85 -2.61
C ILE A 26 -14.93 -9.43 -2.47
N SER A 27 -13.66 -9.28 -2.12
CA SER A 27 -13.03 -7.95 -1.96
C SER A 27 -13.02 -7.17 -3.28
N ILE A 28 -12.71 -7.82 -4.40
CA ILE A 28 -12.76 -7.20 -5.72
C ILE A 28 -14.19 -6.82 -6.10
N SER A 29 -15.16 -7.72 -5.91
CA SER A 29 -16.58 -7.45 -6.23
C SER A 29 -17.12 -6.26 -5.43
N THR A 30 -16.83 -6.24 -4.12
CA THR A 30 -17.20 -5.14 -3.23
C THR A 30 -16.48 -3.84 -3.64
N GLY A 31 -15.22 -3.93 -4.06
CA GLY A 31 -14.46 -2.79 -4.57
C GLY A 31 -15.04 -2.19 -5.85
N VAL A 32 -15.49 -3.03 -6.79
CA VAL A 32 -16.18 -2.56 -8.01
C VAL A 32 -17.50 -1.88 -7.65
N MET A 33 -18.30 -2.47 -6.75
CA MET A 33 -19.55 -1.85 -6.28
C MET A 33 -19.29 -0.49 -5.61
N LEU A 34 -18.25 -0.41 -4.80
CA LEU A 34 -17.82 0.86 -4.19
C LEU A 34 -17.40 1.88 -5.25
N GLY A 35 -16.66 1.45 -6.27
CA GLY A 35 -16.25 2.29 -7.40
C GLY A 35 -17.42 2.86 -8.18
N LEU A 36 -18.44 2.05 -8.44
CA LEU A 36 -19.72 2.49 -9.05
C LEU A 36 -20.44 3.53 -8.17
N GLY A 37 -20.52 3.27 -6.87
CA GLY A 37 -21.13 4.19 -5.91
C GLY A 37 -20.38 5.52 -5.83
N LEU A 38 -19.06 5.48 -5.82
CA LEU A 38 -18.21 6.67 -5.85
C LEU A 38 -18.34 7.45 -7.17
N ASP A 39 -18.42 6.79 -8.33
CA ASP A 39 -18.66 7.47 -9.61
C ASP A 39 -19.99 8.21 -9.62
N PHE A 40 -21.05 7.59 -9.07
CA PHE A 40 -22.35 8.25 -8.89
C PHE A 40 -22.24 9.45 -7.94
N LEU A 41 -21.54 9.32 -6.82
CA LEU A 41 -21.34 10.39 -5.85
C LEU A 41 -20.56 11.57 -6.45
N ILE A 42 -19.50 11.31 -7.21
CA ILE A 42 -18.66 12.33 -7.87
C ILE A 42 -19.49 13.19 -8.83
N LYS A 43 -20.49 12.60 -9.49
CA LYS A 43 -21.41 13.33 -10.37
C LYS A 43 -22.29 14.30 -9.59
N ARG A 44 -22.70 13.94 -8.38
CA ARG A 44 -23.69 14.68 -7.60
C ARG A 44 -23.06 15.70 -6.64
N VAL A 45 -21.89 15.39 -6.08
CA VAL A 45 -21.25 16.19 -5.04
C VAL A 45 -20.01 16.88 -5.60
N ARG A 46 -19.97 18.21 -5.58
CA ARG A 46 -18.85 18.98 -6.12
C ARG A 46 -17.87 19.48 -5.05
N THR A 47 -18.41 20.08 -3.99
CA THR A 47 -17.61 20.86 -3.02
C THR A 47 -17.09 20.00 -1.87
N ILE A 48 -17.87 19.02 -1.43
CA ILE A 48 -17.57 18.19 -0.25
C ILE A 48 -16.90 16.85 -0.67
N LEU A 49 -16.60 16.69 -1.95
CA LEU A 49 -16.06 15.42 -2.50
C LEU A 49 -14.78 14.92 -1.77
N PRO A 50 -13.78 15.77 -1.45
CA PRO A 50 -12.59 15.30 -0.72
C PRO A 50 -12.92 14.70 0.65
N MET A 51 -13.79 15.37 1.42
CA MET A 51 -14.25 14.88 2.72
C MET A 51 -15.09 13.61 2.60
N ALA A 52 -15.96 13.53 1.58
CA ALA A 52 -16.77 12.34 1.31
C ALA A 52 -15.89 11.11 1.01
N ILE A 53 -14.83 11.26 0.22
CA ILE A 53 -13.89 10.17 -0.08
C ILE A 53 -13.21 9.67 1.20
N LEU A 54 -12.76 10.57 2.08
CA LEU A 54 -12.17 10.22 3.37
C LEU A 54 -13.15 9.46 4.26
N THR A 55 -14.37 9.98 4.38
CA THR A 55 -15.42 9.35 5.19
C THR A 55 -15.76 7.96 4.68
N ILE A 56 -15.87 7.80 3.36
CA ILE A 56 -16.16 6.50 2.74
C ILE A 56 -15.00 5.53 2.99
N GLY A 57 -13.74 5.95 2.83
CA GLY A 57 -12.58 5.11 3.15
C GLY A 57 -12.59 4.63 4.60
N PHE A 58 -12.90 5.53 5.54
CA PHE A 58 -13.03 5.19 6.96
C PHE A 58 -14.20 4.21 7.22
N VAL A 59 -15.37 4.47 6.63
CA VAL A 59 -16.55 3.59 6.76
C VAL A 59 -16.26 2.21 6.19
N VAL A 60 -15.66 2.12 5.01
CA VAL A 60 -15.29 0.84 4.38
C VAL A 60 -14.34 0.05 5.28
N THR A 61 -13.34 0.72 5.85
CA THR A 61 -12.39 0.07 6.75
C THR A 61 -13.08 -0.46 8.00
N LYS A 62 -13.90 0.35 8.66
CA LYS A 62 -14.65 -0.06 9.86
C LYS A 62 -15.64 -1.18 9.55
N PHE A 63 -16.36 -1.07 8.45
CA PHE A 63 -17.33 -2.08 8.01
C PHE A 63 -16.65 -3.41 7.69
N SER A 64 -15.52 -3.38 6.99
CA SER A 64 -14.74 -4.57 6.66
C SER A 64 -14.28 -5.31 7.92
N TYR A 65 -13.72 -4.61 8.90
CA TYR A 65 -13.33 -5.22 10.18
C TYR A 65 -14.52 -5.80 10.95
N HIS A 66 -15.59 -5.05 11.04
CA HIS A 66 -16.79 -5.50 11.76
C HIS A 66 -17.43 -6.72 11.10
N LEU A 67 -17.47 -6.75 9.77
CA LEU A 67 -18.00 -7.88 9.01
C LEU A 67 -17.13 -9.12 9.15
N THR A 68 -15.79 -8.96 9.13
CA THR A 68 -14.84 -10.05 9.36
C THR A 68 -15.05 -10.66 10.76
N ASP A 69 -15.13 -9.82 11.77
CA ASP A 69 -15.34 -10.23 13.17
C ASP A 69 -16.68 -10.95 13.36
N TYR A 70 -17.74 -10.44 12.75
CA TYR A 70 -19.06 -11.06 12.76
C TYR A 70 -19.06 -12.44 12.10
N LEU A 71 -18.41 -12.58 10.94
CA LEU A 71 -18.34 -13.86 10.21
C LEU A 71 -17.53 -14.91 10.98
N GLU A 72 -16.45 -14.48 11.64
CA GLU A 72 -15.62 -15.35 12.47
C GLU A 72 -16.41 -15.87 13.70
N HIS A 73 -17.15 -14.99 14.38
CA HIS A 73 -17.89 -15.35 15.60
C HIS A 73 -19.21 -16.08 15.32
N ALA A 74 -19.95 -15.70 14.26
CA ALA A 74 -21.29 -16.24 13.98
C ALA A 74 -21.24 -17.57 13.22
N HIS A 75 -20.27 -17.76 12.34
CA HIS A 75 -20.24 -18.90 11.42
C HIS A 75 -18.95 -19.72 11.48
N GLY A 76 -17.97 -19.32 12.31
CA GLY A 76 -16.67 -19.98 12.36
C GLY A 76 -15.87 -19.92 11.05
N ILE A 77 -16.29 -19.06 10.12
CA ILE A 77 -15.66 -18.90 8.80
C ILE A 77 -14.58 -17.85 8.96
N GLY A 78 -13.31 -18.24 8.90
CA GLY A 78 -12.16 -17.35 8.99
C GLY A 78 -11.96 -16.48 7.73
N LEU A 79 -13.05 -15.95 7.17
CA LEU A 79 -13.05 -15.15 5.93
C LEU A 79 -12.67 -13.70 6.26
N LYS A 80 -11.54 -13.24 5.72
CA LYS A 80 -11.02 -11.89 5.94
C LYS A 80 -11.26 -11.01 4.72
N ILE A 81 -12.08 -9.98 4.90
CA ILE A 81 -12.33 -8.99 3.85
C ILE A 81 -11.29 -7.88 3.98
N GLU A 82 -10.41 -7.76 2.99
CA GLU A 82 -9.29 -6.82 3.02
C GLU A 82 -9.71 -5.43 2.53
N PRO A 83 -9.82 -4.41 3.41
CA PRO A 83 -10.30 -3.08 3.04
C PRO A 83 -9.37 -2.37 2.04
N LEU A 84 -8.08 -2.66 2.09
CA LEU A 84 -7.12 -2.09 1.16
C LEU A 84 -7.39 -2.55 -0.28
N LEU A 85 -7.68 -3.83 -0.47
CA LEU A 85 -8.00 -4.40 -1.77
C LEU A 85 -9.31 -3.83 -2.33
N ILE A 86 -10.31 -3.62 -1.47
CA ILE A 86 -11.57 -2.94 -1.84
C ILE A 86 -11.29 -1.53 -2.36
N CYS A 87 -10.51 -0.74 -1.61
CA CYS A 87 -10.21 0.64 -1.98
C CYS A 87 -9.36 0.73 -3.26
N ILE A 88 -8.38 -0.16 -3.44
CA ILE A 88 -7.55 -0.22 -4.65
C ILE A 88 -8.43 -0.55 -5.86
N THR A 89 -9.31 -1.54 -5.75
CA THR A 89 -10.21 -1.94 -6.83
C THR A 89 -11.20 -0.82 -7.18
N ALA A 90 -11.75 -0.13 -6.19
CA ALA A 90 -12.62 1.02 -6.42
C ALA A 90 -11.89 2.16 -7.14
N GLY A 91 -10.66 2.47 -6.72
CA GLY A 91 -9.80 3.46 -7.38
C GLY A 91 -9.46 3.06 -8.82
N PHE A 92 -9.12 1.81 -9.05
CA PHE A 92 -8.87 1.25 -10.38
C PHE A 92 -10.10 1.39 -11.29
N TYR A 93 -11.28 1.05 -10.76
CA TYR A 93 -12.55 1.19 -11.50
C TYR A 93 -12.77 2.65 -11.93
N ILE A 94 -12.66 3.61 -11.00
CA ILE A 94 -12.86 5.02 -11.31
C ILE A 94 -11.85 5.53 -12.33
N GLN A 95 -10.59 5.15 -12.19
CA GLN A 95 -9.52 5.62 -13.08
C GLN A 95 -9.71 5.13 -14.51
N ASN A 96 -10.17 3.89 -14.72
CA ASN A 96 -10.22 3.27 -16.04
C ASN A 96 -11.61 3.36 -16.71
N PHE A 97 -12.68 3.33 -15.92
CA PHE A 97 -14.06 3.22 -16.46
C PHE A 97 -14.92 4.46 -16.23
N SER A 98 -14.54 5.37 -15.30
CA SER A 98 -15.31 6.57 -15.05
C SER A 98 -14.87 7.75 -15.93
N LYS A 99 -15.84 8.51 -16.44
CA LYS A 99 -15.59 9.81 -17.12
C LYS A 99 -15.15 10.91 -16.15
N ASN A 100 -15.27 10.69 -14.84
CA ASN A 100 -14.99 11.66 -13.78
C ASN A 100 -13.62 11.42 -13.08
N ASN A 101 -12.76 10.60 -13.66
CA ASN A 101 -11.45 10.24 -13.11
C ASN A 101 -10.60 11.46 -12.72
N LYS A 102 -10.56 12.51 -13.56
CA LYS A 102 -9.82 13.74 -13.27
C LYS A 102 -10.30 14.45 -12.01
N ARG A 103 -11.62 14.48 -11.77
CA ARG A 103 -12.18 15.07 -10.54
C ARG A 103 -11.81 14.26 -9.30
N PHE A 104 -11.87 12.94 -9.43
CA PHE A 104 -11.45 12.04 -8.36
C PHE A 104 -10.00 12.26 -7.98
N MET A 105 -9.08 12.29 -8.96
CA MET A 105 -7.66 12.55 -8.73
C MET A 105 -7.40 13.91 -8.08
N ILE A 106 -8.03 14.97 -8.58
CA ILE A 106 -7.90 16.32 -7.97
C ILE A 106 -8.39 16.32 -6.51
N SER A 107 -9.45 15.57 -6.20
CA SER A 107 -9.99 15.47 -4.84
C SER A 107 -9.08 14.68 -3.91
N LEU A 108 -8.46 13.61 -4.39
CA LEU A 108 -7.43 12.87 -3.68
C LEU A 108 -6.19 13.72 -3.41
N ASP A 109 -5.71 14.46 -4.43
CA ASP A 109 -4.56 15.36 -4.29
C ASP A 109 -4.77 16.41 -3.19
N LYS A 110 -5.98 16.93 -3.04
CA LYS A 110 -6.31 17.93 -2.00
C LYS A 110 -6.20 17.40 -0.58
N VAL A 111 -6.51 16.14 -0.36
CA VAL A 111 -6.49 15.52 0.98
C VAL A 111 -5.22 14.71 1.24
N SER A 112 -4.47 14.38 0.21
CA SER A 112 -3.28 13.52 0.31
C SER A 112 -2.23 14.09 1.26
N LEU A 113 -1.98 15.40 1.24
CA LEU A 113 -1.02 16.03 2.13
C LEU A 113 -1.39 15.84 3.61
N VAL A 114 -2.67 16.05 3.94
CA VAL A 114 -3.18 15.89 5.32
C VAL A 114 -3.08 14.42 5.74
N ILE A 115 -3.49 13.50 4.84
CA ILE A 115 -3.42 12.06 5.11
C ILE A 115 -1.97 11.62 5.35
N TYR A 116 -1.05 12.03 4.49
CA TYR A 116 0.37 11.68 4.64
C TYR A 116 0.95 12.26 5.92
N THR A 117 0.63 13.52 6.25
CA THR A 117 1.10 14.14 7.49
C THR A 117 0.59 13.38 8.72
N LEU A 118 -0.70 13.06 8.78
CA LEU A 118 -1.27 12.28 9.87
C LEU A 118 -0.67 10.86 9.93
N PHE A 119 -0.55 10.20 8.79
CA PHE A 119 0.01 8.85 8.71
C PHE A 119 1.45 8.81 9.24
N PHE A 120 2.32 9.68 8.75
CA PHE A 120 3.71 9.70 9.19
C PHE A 120 3.86 10.16 10.65
N SER A 121 3.03 11.11 11.10
CA SER A 121 3.03 11.54 12.51
C SER A 121 2.61 10.42 13.45
N LEU A 122 1.52 9.72 13.15
CA LEU A 122 1.04 8.59 13.94
C LEU A 122 2.03 7.43 13.93
N THR A 123 2.61 7.13 12.78
CA THR A 123 3.62 6.09 12.66
C THR A 123 4.88 6.44 13.43
N GLY A 124 5.34 7.70 13.36
CA GLY A 124 6.46 8.17 14.16
C GLY A 124 6.19 8.11 15.66
N ALA A 125 4.98 8.48 16.08
CA ALA A 125 4.57 8.41 17.49
C ALA A 125 4.42 6.96 18.01
N SER A 126 4.13 6.00 17.14
CA SER A 126 4.03 4.58 17.49
C SER A 126 5.39 3.85 17.58
N LEU A 127 6.48 4.52 17.21
CA LEU A 127 7.82 3.96 17.31
C LEU A 127 8.24 3.77 18.77
N ASN A 128 8.49 2.52 19.15
CA ASN A 128 9.04 2.21 20.46
C ASN A 128 10.58 2.26 20.40
N LEU A 129 11.15 3.33 20.95
CA LEU A 129 12.59 3.56 20.95
C LEU A 129 13.39 2.52 21.75
N GLU A 130 12.79 1.94 22.81
CA GLU A 130 13.45 0.88 23.60
C GLU A 130 13.62 -0.40 22.76
N ILE A 131 12.60 -0.76 21.99
CA ILE A 131 12.66 -1.90 21.07
C ILE A 131 13.71 -1.65 20.00
N LEU A 132 13.74 -0.44 19.45
CA LEU A 132 14.71 -0.05 18.44
C LEU A 132 16.15 -0.15 18.98
N GLN A 133 16.39 0.31 20.21
CA GLN A 133 17.71 0.20 20.86
C GLN A 133 18.18 -1.24 21.09
N LYS A 134 17.27 -2.15 21.42
CA LYS A 134 17.61 -3.57 21.63
C LYS A 134 17.89 -4.34 20.36
N SER A 135 17.17 -4.01 19.28
CA SER A 135 17.18 -4.81 18.06
C SER A 135 17.80 -4.10 16.85
N TRP A 136 18.42 -2.91 17.05
CA TRP A 136 18.89 -2.07 15.96
C TRP A 136 19.92 -2.76 15.05
N LEU A 137 20.84 -3.55 15.62
CA LEU A 137 21.88 -4.23 14.85
C LEU A 137 21.28 -5.29 13.92
N ILE A 138 20.36 -6.12 14.45
CA ILE A 138 19.68 -7.15 13.66
C ILE A 138 18.78 -6.49 12.61
N ALA A 139 18.05 -5.44 12.99
CA ALA A 139 17.21 -4.69 12.08
C ALA A 139 18.03 -4.07 10.93
N LEU A 140 19.21 -3.57 11.21
CA LEU A 140 20.10 -2.97 10.21
C LEU A 140 20.65 -4.04 9.26
N ILE A 141 21.04 -5.20 9.74
CA ILE A 141 21.47 -6.34 8.91
C ILE A 141 20.32 -6.76 7.98
N ILE A 142 19.10 -6.93 8.50
CA ILE A 142 17.93 -7.31 7.71
C ILE A 142 17.60 -6.22 6.68
N PHE A 143 17.66 -4.95 7.06
CA PHE A 143 17.46 -3.82 6.17
C PHE A 143 18.43 -3.85 4.97
N PHE A 144 19.72 -4.03 5.21
CA PHE A 144 20.71 -4.11 4.13
C PHE A 144 20.50 -5.34 3.25
N LEU A 145 20.29 -6.52 3.85
CA LEU A 145 20.05 -7.75 3.11
C LEU A 145 18.82 -7.61 2.20
N ARG A 146 17.72 -7.08 2.74
CA ARG A 146 16.50 -6.80 1.99
C ARG A 146 16.75 -5.80 0.86
N THR A 147 17.47 -4.71 1.14
CA THR A 147 17.76 -3.67 0.16
C THR A 147 18.60 -4.21 -1.00
N ILE A 148 19.60 -5.04 -0.73
CA ILE A 148 20.41 -5.71 -1.75
C ILE A 148 19.56 -6.64 -2.60
N MET A 149 18.72 -7.48 -1.97
CA MET A 149 17.81 -8.38 -2.68
C MET A 149 16.80 -7.59 -3.53
N LEU A 150 16.23 -6.55 -2.99
CA LEU A 150 15.28 -5.69 -3.68
C LEU A 150 15.93 -5.01 -4.91
N SER A 151 17.14 -4.47 -4.74
CA SER A 151 17.89 -3.84 -5.83
C SER A 151 18.22 -4.84 -6.95
N THR A 152 18.71 -6.03 -6.59
CA THR A 152 19.02 -7.06 -7.59
C THR A 152 17.78 -7.57 -8.31
N CYS A 153 16.70 -7.89 -7.59
CA CYS A 153 15.48 -8.41 -8.20
C CYS A 153 14.78 -7.38 -9.10
N THR A 154 14.67 -6.13 -8.63
CA THR A 154 14.02 -5.09 -9.45
C THR A 154 14.85 -4.72 -10.68
N THR A 155 16.18 -4.64 -10.54
CA THR A 155 17.06 -4.36 -11.68
C THR A 155 17.05 -5.49 -12.70
N THR A 156 17.09 -6.75 -12.26
CA THR A 156 16.99 -7.90 -13.17
C THR A 156 15.63 -7.96 -13.86
N GLY A 157 14.54 -7.72 -13.13
CA GLY A 157 13.19 -7.63 -13.72
C GLY A 157 13.08 -6.55 -14.78
N ALA A 158 13.60 -5.35 -14.49
CA ALA A 158 13.62 -4.23 -15.42
C ALA A 158 14.54 -4.47 -16.65
N MET A 159 15.63 -5.25 -16.49
CA MET A 159 16.45 -5.70 -17.62
C MET A 159 15.70 -6.65 -18.54
N ILE A 160 14.95 -7.59 -17.98
CA ILE A 160 14.11 -8.52 -18.74
C ILE A 160 13.00 -7.76 -19.47
N ALA A 161 12.39 -6.77 -18.83
CA ALA A 161 11.37 -5.90 -19.41
C ALA A 161 11.91 -4.91 -20.46
N ARG A 162 13.25 -4.79 -20.60
CA ARG A 162 13.95 -3.84 -21.50
C ARG A 162 13.63 -2.38 -21.22
N ASP A 163 13.43 -2.05 -19.94
CA ASP A 163 13.17 -0.68 -19.51
C ASP A 163 14.38 0.25 -19.76
N PRO A 164 14.16 1.57 -19.94
CA PRO A 164 15.22 2.56 -20.10
C PRO A 164 16.21 2.55 -18.94
N ALA A 165 17.49 2.77 -19.24
CA ALA A 165 18.58 2.67 -18.25
C ALA A 165 18.40 3.53 -16.99
N PRO A 166 17.94 4.81 -17.02
CA PRO A 166 17.79 5.59 -15.80
C PRO A 166 16.76 4.99 -14.84
N GLN A 167 15.61 4.55 -15.33
CA GLN A 167 14.54 3.97 -14.53
C GLN A 167 14.91 2.60 -13.98
N ARG A 168 15.57 1.77 -14.79
CA ARG A 168 16.00 0.41 -14.44
C ARG A 168 16.79 0.34 -13.12
N TYR A 169 17.69 1.30 -12.92
CA TYR A 169 18.56 1.34 -11.73
C TYR A 169 17.95 2.11 -10.56
N MET A 170 16.78 2.76 -10.75
CA MET A 170 16.15 3.57 -9.72
C MET A 170 14.89 2.95 -9.13
N TYR A 171 14.30 1.92 -9.76
CA TYR A 171 13.04 1.31 -9.29
C TYR A 171 13.11 0.81 -7.86
N TRP A 172 14.20 0.17 -7.45
CA TRP A 172 14.35 -0.36 -6.09
C TRP A 172 14.19 0.70 -5.01
N LEU A 173 14.60 1.94 -5.27
CA LEU A 173 14.46 3.06 -4.33
C LEU A 173 12.99 3.38 -4.02
N GLY A 174 12.09 3.10 -4.97
CA GLY A 174 10.65 3.26 -4.77
C GLY A 174 10.03 2.20 -3.87
N PHE A 175 10.68 1.04 -3.74
CA PHE A 175 10.19 -0.08 -2.95
C PHE A 175 10.85 -0.20 -1.56
N VAL A 176 11.75 0.70 -1.19
CA VAL A 176 12.39 0.71 0.14
C VAL A 176 11.37 0.95 1.23
N ALA A 177 10.47 1.93 1.03
CA ALA A 177 9.44 2.26 2.02
C ALA A 177 8.43 1.13 2.17
N GLN A 178 8.28 0.63 3.40
CA GLN A 178 7.18 -0.26 3.77
C GLN A 178 6.67 0.12 5.16
N ALA A 179 5.36 -0.02 5.40
CA ALA A 179 4.77 0.43 6.66
C ALA A 179 3.58 -0.43 7.10
N GLY A 180 2.38 -0.08 6.73
CA GLY A 180 1.13 -0.57 7.30
C GLY A 180 0.98 -2.09 7.30
N VAL A 181 1.25 -2.75 6.18
CA VAL A 181 1.13 -4.21 6.06
C VAL A 181 2.14 -4.92 6.96
N SER A 182 3.39 -4.46 6.99
CA SER A 182 4.44 -5.04 7.83
C SER A 182 4.16 -4.86 9.32
N LEU A 183 3.63 -3.70 9.73
CA LEU A 183 3.20 -3.46 11.10
C LEU A 183 2.00 -4.33 11.49
N GLY A 184 1.02 -4.45 10.60
CA GLY A 184 -0.12 -5.34 10.80
C GLY A 184 0.32 -6.80 10.97
N PHE A 185 1.27 -7.24 10.16
CA PHE A 185 1.86 -8.57 10.26
C PHE A 185 2.63 -8.78 11.58
N ALA A 186 3.39 -7.78 12.03
CA ALA A 186 4.09 -7.82 13.31
C ALA A 186 3.10 -7.97 14.48
N HIS A 187 2.00 -7.24 14.49
CA HIS A 187 0.96 -7.36 15.50
C HIS A 187 0.29 -8.74 15.48
N GLU A 188 0.01 -9.28 14.31
CA GLU A 188 -0.60 -10.61 14.18
C GLU A 188 0.34 -11.71 14.66
N ILE A 189 1.65 -11.62 14.38
CA ILE A 189 2.67 -12.55 14.89
C ILE A 189 2.72 -12.49 16.42
N MET A 190 2.74 -11.29 17.00
CA MET A 190 2.77 -11.08 18.44
C MET A 190 1.56 -11.73 19.14
N ARG A 191 0.39 -11.63 18.52
CA ARG A 191 -0.85 -12.19 19.03
C ARG A 191 -0.89 -13.72 18.95
N ARG A 192 -0.36 -14.30 17.87
CA ARG A 192 -0.49 -15.74 17.58
C ARG A 192 0.63 -16.61 18.15
N PHE A 193 1.80 -16.03 18.36
CA PHE A 193 3.00 -16.76 18.80
C PHE A 193 3.59 -16.15 20.08
N PRO A 194 2.99 -16.42 21.27
CA PRO A 194 3.45 -15.82 22.53
C PRO A 194 4.91 -16.15 22.89
N ALA A 195 5.43 -17.29 22.43
CA ALA A 195 6.77 -17.74 22.79
C ALA A 195 7.91 -16.93 22.13
N PHE A 196 7.75 -16.51 20.87
CA PHE A 196 8.78 -15.79 20.10
C PHE A 196 8.23 -14.60 19.31
N GLY A 197 6.92 -14.43 19.29
CA GLY A 197 6.26 -13.41 18.48
C GLY A 197 6.63 -12.00 18.88
N SER A 198 6.85 -11.74 20.17
CA SER A 198 7.26 -10.42 20.66
C SER A 198 8.66 -10.02 20.16
N GLU A 199 9.61 -10.96 20.13
CA GLU A 199 10.96 -10.69 19.64
C GLU A 199 10.96 -10.47 18.12
N LEU A 200 10.28 -11.34 17.37
CA LEU A 200 10.19 -11.23 15.92
C LEU A 200 9.44 -9.96 15.49
N ALA A 201 8.33 -9.63 16.15
CA ALA A 201 7.60 -8.39 15.92
C ALA A 201 8.46 -7.15 16.20
N SER A 202 9.27 -7.20 17.27
CA SER A 202 10.19 -6.12 17.62
C SER A 202 11.22 -5.86 16.52
N ILE A 203 11.77 -6.91 15.94
CA ILE A 203 12.71 -6.81 14.81
C ILE A 203 12.01 -6.22 13.58
N ILE A 204 10.81 -6.71 13.26
CA ILE A 204 10.03 -6.20 12.10
C ILE A 204 9.73 -4.72 12.28
N ILE A 205 9.27 -4.30 13.47
CA ILE A 205 8.97 -2.90 13.78
C ILE A 205 10.23 -2.03 13.65
N ALA A 206 11.39 -2.51 14.11
CA ALA A 206 12.66 -1.81 13.99
C ALA A 206 13.09 -1.64 12.52
N VAL A 207 12.94 -2.68 11.68
CA VAL A 207 13.22 -2.59 10.24
C VAL A 207 12.26 -1.59 9.57
N VAL A 208 10.98 -1.65 9.89
CA VAL A 208 9.97 -0.71 9.34
C VAL A 208 10.29 0.73 9.74
N ALA A 209 10.79 0.96 10.96
CA ALA A 209 11.22 2.27 11.40
C ALA A 209 12.35 2.85 10.53
N ILE A 210 13.36 2.03 10.22
CA ILE A 210 14.45 2.42 9.32
C ILE A 210 13.92 2.68 7.92
N ASP A 211 13.09 1.78 7.38
CA ASP A 211 12.46 1.92 6.07
C ASP A 211 11.66 3.21 5.93
N GLN A 212 10.95 3.61 6.96
CA GLN A 212 10.13 4.83 6.95
C GLN A 212 10.96 6.11 7.02
N LEU A 213 12.11 6.09 7.67
CA LEU A 213 13.02 7.23 7.68
C LEU A 213 13.72 7.41 6.33
N ILE A 214 14.18 6.31 5.75
CA ILE A 214 14.98 6.32 4.51
C ILE A 214 14.08 6.35 3.26
N GLY A 215 12.96 5.63 3.28
CA GLY A 215 12.10 5.39 2.12
C GLY A 215 11.61 6.65 1.41
N PRO A 216 11.02 7.65 2.08
CA PRO A 216 10.56 8.87 1.42
C PRO A 216 11.68 9.66 0.75
N VAL A 217 12.87 9.67 1.35
CA VAL A 217 14.06 10.37 0.81
C VAL A 217 14.56 9.66 -0.45
N THR A 218 14.70 8.34 -0.40
CA THR A 218 15.13 7.53 -1.55
C THR A 218 14.13 7.58 -2.69
N PHE A 219 12.82 7.54 -2.39
CA PHE A 219 11.77 7.65 -3.38
C PHE A 219 11.79 9.01 -4.08
N LYS A 220 11.90 10.10 -3.32
CA LYS A 220 12.03 11.44 -3.89
C LYS A 220 13.24 11.53 -4.82
N TYR A 221 14.39 11.03 -4.38
CA TYR A 221 15.62 11.01 -5.18
C TYR A 221 15.43 10.22 -6.49
N ALA A 222 14.77 9.06 -6.44
CA ALA A 222 14.46 8.26 -7.62
C ALA A 222 13.60 9.04 -8.63
N LEU A 223 12.52 9.69 -8.17
CA LEU A 223 11.65 10.49 -9.02
C LEU A 223 12.38 11.67 -9.68
N GLU A 224 13.26 12.34 -8.95
CA GLU A 224 14.07 13.44 -9.47
C GLU A 224 15.05 12.95 -10.56
N LYS A 225 15.69 11.81 -10.34
CA LYS A 225 16.63 11.21 -11.30
C LYS A 225 15.94 10.69 -12.56
N CYS A 226 14.73 10.13 -12.41
CA CYS A 226 13.93 9.68 -13.56
C CYS A 226 13.22 10.83 -14.30
N ASN A 227 13.34 12.08 -13.85
CA ASN A 227 12.62 13.24 -14.38
C ASN A 227 11.08 13.13 -14.31
N GLU A 228 10.57 12.43 -13.31
CA GLU A 228 9.12 12.21 -13.11
C GLU A 228 8.51 13.12 -12.02
N THR A 229 9.23 14.14 -11.58
CA THR A 229 8.70 15.16 -10.66
C THR A 229 7.69 16.08 -11.35
N LYS A 230 6.64 16.47 -10.64
CA LYS A 230 5.54 17.34 -11.14
C LYS A 230 6.06 18.61 -11.85
N GLU A 231 7.09 19.24 -11.35
CA GLU A 231 7.69 20.44 -11.96
C GLU A 231 8.25 20.16 -13.35
N LYS A 232 9.01 19.09 -13.51
CA LYS A 232 9.64 18.76 -14.81
C LYS A 232 8.62 18.24 -15.82
N ILE A 233 7.57 17.56 -15.39
CA ILE A 233 6.46 17.13 -16.26
C ILE A 233 5.71 18.36 -16.80
N THR A 234 5.43 19.34 -15.94
CA THR A 234 4.78 20.60 -16.36
C THR A 234 5.63 21.36 -17.35
N TYR A 235 6.95 21.51 -17.12
CA TYR A 235 7.87 22.15 -18.06
C TYR A 235 7.94 21.43 -19.41
N ARG A 236 8.03 20.10 -19.42
CA ARG A 236 8.02 19.29 -20.65
C ARG A 236 6.72 19.46 -21.44
N THR A 237 5.59 19.47 -20.77
CA THR A 237 4.28 19.67 -21.40
C THR A 237 4.17 21.06 -22.00
N LEU A 238 4.66 22.09 -21.31
CA LEU A 238 4.68 23.47 -21.81
C LEU A 238 5.63 23.67 -23.00
N ILE A 239 6.80 23.03 -22.99
CA ILE A 239 7.75 23.07 -24.10
C ILE A 239 7.14 22.39 -25.33
N ASN A 240 6.58 21.19 -25.19
CA ASN A 240 5.94 20.46 -26.30
C ASN A 240 4.72 21.20 -26.88
N GLN A 241 3.98 21.95 -26.07
CA GLN A 241 2.90 22.80 -26.53
C GLN A 241 3.39 24.03 -27.29
N ARG A 242 4.54 24.60 -26.88
CA ARG A 242 5.16 25.73 -27.62
C ARG A 242 5.72 25.28 -28.96
N THR A 243 6.43 24.14 -29.01
CA THR A 243 6.99 23.60 -30.25
C THR A 243 5.91 23.31 -31.30
N LYS A 244 4.77 22.73 -30.86
CA LYS A 244 3.64 22.49 -31.75
C LYS A 244 2.94 23.77 -32.26
N ARG A 245 3.06 24.88 -31.52
CA ARG A 245 2.52 26.19 -31.98
C ARG A 245 3.45 26.94 -32.91
N THR A 246 4.72 26.62 -32.97
CA THR A 246 5.69 27.22 -33.87
C THR A 246 5.81 26.46 -35.20
N GLU A 247 5.27 25.23 -35.26
CA GLU A 247 5.24 24.39 -36.46
C GLU A 247 3.88 24.47 -37.22
N SER A 248 2.90 25.19 -36.69
CA SER A 248 1.60 25.51 -37.33
C SER A 248 1.52 26.98 -37.74
#